data_e5c4acb2303b04a59c52af219d07ed6f
#
_entry.id   e5c4acb2303b04a59c52af219d07ed6f
#
_cell.length_a   1.000
_cell.length_b   1.000
_cell.length_c   1.000
_cell.angle_alpha   90.00
_cell.angle_beta   90.00
_cell.angle_gamma   90.00
#
_symmetry.space_group_name_H-M   'P 1'
#
loop_
_entity.id
_entity.type
_entity.pdbx_description
1 polymer ?
#
loop_
_entity_poly.entity_id
_entity_poly.type
_entity_poly.pdbx_seq_one_letter_code
_entity_poly.pdbx_strand_id
1 'polypeptide(L)'
;NQNEHKVTFKIKNIYASEYPEMVLKNIPVEFKLGNGFQIIGNTGSFDLCGQKITLKYGRNVLTYSIEAEIAPIAVQNNLETFIFNKGVNLSYWMTEADRNWLGMVTLKQFPMWKELGFDHFRVPVDELCIFDKDHNFNKMAEEKLHEFFTWCEDNDMRAILDMHTLGPRKGSDKYVEQELYDPKYPEMRNNFVDLWTKLTEEFKCHSHSHIAFELLNEPHDYTEDASNWQGLQKEVLTAIRSIDPDRVVFVPSMGWQDPKYIKYAEFLDGDPNIVITFHYYLPMLLSHYKMLAWKDYQGKVQYPGIVMPDAADAAAYPKYAEFHRTTFNADRIMGDMRMASADGANMNRMVHCGEFGCSKNVDDTQRLAWFNDMVKAMNANGIPWTIWEALDGGFSFISMDWDDGTYSIDTDLLEILTGKSLSAGQASEILTKYGYKVK
;
A
#
# COMPACT_ATOMS: atom_id res chain seq x y z
N ASN A 1 25.58 -20.49 -23.92
CA ASN A 1 26.72 -21.45 -23.84
C ASN A 1 26.31 -22.70 -24.56
N GLN A 2 26.97 -23.06 -25.68
CA GLN A 2 26.59 -24.22 -26.52
C GLN A 2 26.69 -25.56 -25.78
N ASN A 3 27.34 -25.60 -24.61
CA ASN A 3 27.56 -26.83 -23.86
C ASN A 3 26.56 -27.01 -22.67
N GLU A 4 25.77 -26.03 -22.32
CA GLU A 4 24.87 -26.12 -21.15
C GLU A 4 23.38 -25.96 -21.47
N HIS A 5 22.98 -25.82 -22.71
CA HIS A 5 21.57 -25.69 -23.14
C HIS A 5 20.72 -24.93 -22.08
N LYS A 6 21.10 -23.67 -21.78
CA LYS A 6 20.49 -22.86 -20.73
C LYS A 6 19.94 -21.57 -21.31
N VAL A 7 18.73 -21.20 -20.89
CA VAL A 7 18.10 -19.92 -21.12
C VAL A 7 18.00 -19.18 -19.79
N THR A 8 18.62 -18.02 -19.69
CA THR A 8 18.59 -17.18 -18.48
C THR A 8 17.76 -15.94 -18.73
N PHE A 9 16.77 -15.72 -17.88
CA PHE A 9 15.98 -14.50 -17.82
C PHE A 9 16.52 -13.61 -16.70
N LYS A 10 16.66 -12.31 -16.97
CA LYS A 10 16.91 -11.32 -15.92
C LYS A 10 15.60 -10.63 -15.59
N ILE A 11 15.16 -10.80 -14.36
CA ILE A 11 13.94 -10.19 -13.84
C ILE A 11 14.37 -9.06 -12.92
N LYS A 12 13.89 -7.84 -13.21
CA LYS A 12 14.09 -6.71 -12.31
C LYS A 12 13.21 -6.87 -11.08
N ASN A 13 13.81 -6.73 -9.90
CA ASN A 13 13.09 -6.58 -8.64
C ASN A 13 13.78 -5.50 -7.81
N ILE A 14 12.99 -4.74 -7.05
CA ILE A 14 13.48 -3.59 -6.25
C ILE A 14 14.33 -4.07 -5.09
N TYR A 15 13.98 -5.22 -4.51
CA TYR A 15 14.71 -5.82 -3.41
C TYR A 15 15.04 -7.29 -3.67
N ALA A 16 16.11 -7.78 -3.05
CA ALA A 16 16.35 -9.21 -2.94
C ALA A 16 15.19 -9.82 -2.13
N SER A 17 14.36 -10.60 -2.80
CA SER A 17 13.19 -11.22 -2.18
C SER A 17 13.61 -12.36 -1.25
N GLU A 18 12.99 -12.44 -0.08
CA GLU A 18 13.13 -13.62 0.80
C GLU A 18 12.51 -14.89 0.18
N TYR A 19 11.66 -14.72 -0.84
CA TYR A 19 10.94 -15.80 -1.51
C TYR A 19 11.07 -15.72 -3.04
N PRO A 20 12.29 -15.76 -3.60
CA PRO A 20 12.50 -15.59 -5.05
C PRO A 20 11.78 -16.66 -5.88
N GLU A 21 11.64 -17.86 -5.36
CA GLU A 21 10.92 -18.95 -6.03
C GLU A 21 9.44 -18.69 -6.20
N MET A 22 8.79 -17.90 -5.30
CA MET A 22 7.38 -17.51 -5.43
C MET A 22 7.19 -16.47 -6.53
N VAL A 23 8.11 -15.52 -6.64
CA VAL A 23 8.10 -14.49 -7.69
C VAL A 23 8.28 -15.10 -9.06
N LEU A 24 9.01 -16.23 -9.15
CA LEU A 24 9.37 -16.87 -10.42
C LEU A 24 8.40 -17.97 -10.85
N LYS A 25 7.30 -18.19 -10.14
CA LYS A 25 6.27 -19.17 -10.49
C LYS A 25 5.22 -18.59 -11.42
N ASN A 26 4.73 -19.46 -12.30
CA ASN A 26 3.60 -19.19 -13.20
C ASN A 26 3.76 -17.92 -14.05
N ILE A 27 4.97 -17.63 -14.52
CA ILE A 27 5.29 -16.45 -15.31
C ILE A 27 4.84 -16.69 -16.76
N PRO A 28 3.98 -15.81 -17.34
CA PRO A 28 3.67 -15.88 -18.77
C PRO A 28 4.91 -15.51 -19.57
N VAL A 29 5.28 -16.37 -20.52
CA VAL A 29 6.46 -16.19 -21.37
C VAL A 29 6.05 -16.30 -22.83
N GLU A 30 6.37 -15.27 -23.62
CA GLU A 30 6.22 -15.29 -25.06
C GLU A 30 7.58 -15.64 -25.72
N PHE A 31 7.58 -16.65 -26.57
CA PHE A 31 8.78 -17.04 -27.29
C PHE A 31 8.74 -16.57 -28.73
N LYS A 32 9.72 -15.77 -29.14
CA LYS A 32 9.96 -15.46 -30.54
C LYS A 32 10.98 -16.44 -31.11
N LEU A 33 10.49 -17.39 -31.87
CA LEU A 33 11.32 -18.43 -32.48
C LEU A 33 11.74 -18.05 -33.90
N GLY A 34 12.96 -18.43 -34.26
CA GLY A 34 13.41 -18.38 -35.66
C GLY A 34 12.64 -19.37 -36.55
N ASN A 35 12.72 -19.14 -37.85
CA ASN A 35 12.02 -19.99 -38.83
C ASN A 35 12.40 -21.47 -38.70
N GLY A 36 11.39 -22.32 -38.63
CA GLY A 36 11.56 -23.77 -38.54
C GLY A 36 11.73 -24.34 -37.12
N PHE A 37 11.79 -23.50 -36.11
CA PHE A 37 11.81 -23.94 -34.71
C PHE A 37 10.37 -24.12 -34.19
N GLN A 38 10.19 -25.13 -33.35
CA GLN A 38 8.95 -25.40 -32.64
C GLN A 38 9.20 -25.70 -31.18
N ILE A 39 8.35 -25.23 -30.28
CA ILE A 39 8.37 -25.64 -28.88
C ILE A 39 7.55 -26.91 -28.72
N ILE A 40 8.10 -27.88 -28.01
CA ILE A 40 7.38 -29.12 -27.62
C ILE A 40 7.03 -28.98 -26.13
N GLY A 41 5.76 -29.02 -25.81
CA GLY A 41 5.25 -28.97 -24.44
C GLY A 41 4.57 -27.63 -24.11
N ASN A 42 4.74 -27.15 -22.88
CA ASN A 42 4.12 -25.92 -22.40
C ASN A 42 4.65 -24.68 -23.15
N THR A 43 3.74 -23.82 -23.61
CA THR A 43 4.06 -22.58 -24.33
C THR A 43 3.49 -21.33 -23.66
N GLY A 44 2.85 -21.49 -22.51
CA GLY A 44 2.14 -20.41 -21.81
C GLY A 44 2.93 -19.86 -20.62
N SER A 45 2.60 -20.32 -19.43
CA SER A 45 3.25 -19.88 -18.19
C SER A 45 4.28 -20.88 -17.68
N PHE A 46 5.37 -20.38 -17.15
CA PHE A 46 6.50 -21.17 -16.69
C PHE A 46 6.90 -20.82 -15.25
N ASP A 47 7.34 -21.84 -14.54
CA ASP A 47 8.15 -21.65 -13.33
C ASP A 47 9.60 -21.44 -13.79
N LEU A 48 10.11 -20.23 -13.60
CA LEU A 48 11.43 -19.84 -14.09
C LEU A 48 12.59 -20.37 -13.25
N CYS A 49 12.32 -21.25 -12.28
CA CYS A 49 13.33 -21.94 -11.49
C CYS A 49 13.36 -23.44 -11.84
N GLY A 50 14.28 -23.81 -12.72
CA GLY A 50 14.57 -25.21 -13.02
C GLY A 50 13.60 -25.90 -13.97
N GLN A 51 12.62 -25.21 -14.53
CA GLN A 51 11.75 -25.77 -15.57
C GLN A 51 12.51 -25.93 -16.88
N LYS A 52 12.10 -26.90 -17.72
CA LYS A 52 12.76 -27.20 -18.99
C LYS A 52 11.86 -26.85 -20.15
N ILE A 53 12.46 -26.28 -21.20
CA ILE A 53 11.83 -26.07 -22.51
C ILE A 53 12.50 -26.96 -23.55
N THR A 54 11.71 -27.59 -24.41
CA THR A 54 12.22 -28.42 -25.48
C THR A 54 11.94 -27.78 -26.82
N LEU A 55 12.99 -27.52 -27.60
CA LEU A 55 12.93 -26.97 -28.93
C LEU A 55 13.20 -28.05 -29.96
N LYS A 56 12.43 -28.02 -31.04
CA LYS A 56 12.61 -28.90 -32.20
C LYS A 56 12.90 -28.09 -33.47
N TYR A 57 13.93 -28.49 -34.20
CA TYR A 57 14.26 -28.00 -35.51
C TYR A 57 14.56 -29.17 -36.44
N GLY A 58 13.69 -29.46 -37.42
CA GLY A 58 13.81 -30.63 -38.26
C GLY A 58 13.76 -31.92 -37.43
N ARG A 59 14.84 -32.72 -37.50
CA ARG A 59 15.01 -33.96 -36.71
C ARG A 59 15.72 -33.73 -35.36
N ASN A 60 16.25 -32.56 -35.15
CA ASN A 60 16.98 -32.23 -33.91
C ASN A 60 16.01 -31.80 -32.82
N VAL A 61 16.24 -32.32 -31.62
CA VAL A 61 15.49 -31.95 -30.41
C VAL A 61 16.52 -31.56 -29.34
N LEU A 62 16.38 -30.35 -28.80
CA LEU A 62 17.25 -29.81 -27.77
C LEU A 62 16.40 -29.37 -26.58
N THR A 63 16.82 -29.75 -25.38
CA THR A 63 16.18 -29.34 -24.13
C THR A 63 17.06 -28.35 -23.41
N TYR A 64 16.45 -27.22 -23.04
CA TYR A 64 17.10 -26.15 -22.30
C TYR A 64 16.52 -26.10 -20.88
N SER A 65 17.37 -25.87 -19.88
CA SER A 65 16.90 -25.44 -18.56
C SER A 65 16.59 -23.94 -18.59
N ILE A 66 15.50 -23.57 -17.95
CA ILE A 66 15.12 -22.17 -17.73
C ILE A 66 15.61 -21.78 -16.35
N GLU A 67 16.36 -20.71 -16.26
CA GLU A 67 16.77 -20.10 -15.00
C GLU A 67 16.44 -18.61 -15.05
N ALA A 68 16.04 -18.07 -13.92
CA ALA A 68 15.86 -16.65 -13.74
C ALA A 68 16.79 -16.10 -12.65
N GLU A 69 17.35 -14.96 -12.94
CA GLU A 69 18.12 -14.16 -12.00
C GLU A 69 17.34 -12.91 -11.68
N ILE A 70 16.98 -12.71 -10.41
CA ILE A 70 16.35 -11.50 -9.93
C ILE A 70 17.46 -10.46 -9.73
N ALA A 71 17.46 -9.44 -10.59
CA ALA A 71 18.38 -8.32 -10.45
C ALA A 71 17.72 -7.25 -9.59
N PRO A 72 18.34 -6.79 -8.49
CA PRO A 72 17.85 -5.64 -7.76
C PRO A 72 17.82 -4.41 -8.67
N ILE A 73 16.78 -3.59 -8.55
CA ILE A 73 16.75 -2.30 -9.22
C ILE A 73 17.62 -1.36 -8.40
N ALA A 74 18.59 -0.72 -9.03
CA ALA A 74 19.31 0.37 -8.41
C ALA A 74 18.35 1.57 -8.32
N VAL A 75 17.76 1.76 -7.14
CA VAL A 75 17.03 2.97 -6.80
C VAL A 75 18.07 4.03 -6.45
N GLN A 76 18.01 5.18 -7.14
CA GLN A 76 19.00 6.23 -6.97
C GLN A 76 18.64 7.17 -5.80
N ASN A 77 19.66 7.68 -5.12
CA ASN A 77 19.64 8.79 -4.15
C ASN A 77 18.95 8.51 -2.80
N ASN A 78 18.15 9.47 -2.28
CA ASN A 78 17.66 9.49 -0.90
C ASN A 78 16.79 8.29 -0.48
N LEU A 79 16.27 7.53 -1.42
CA LEU A 79 15.61 6.26 -1.11
C LEU A 79 16.56 5.24 -0.49
N GLU A 80 17.87 5.33 -0.75
CA GLU A 80 18.87 4.51 -0.07
C GLU A 80 18.94 4.82 1.44
N THR A 81 18.54 6.02 1.83
CA THR A 81 18.52 6.46 3.23
C THR A 81 17.13 6.38 3.85
N PHE A 82 16.05 6.56 3.07
CA PHE A 82 14.68 6.37 3.52
C PHE A 82 14.30 4.89 3.45
N ILE A 83 14.81 4.11 4.40
CA ILE A 83 14.62 2.65 4.46
C ILE A 83 13.39 2.36 5.31
N PHE A 84 12.40 1.72 4.71
CA PHE A 84 11.15 1.35 5.35
C PHE A 84 10.64 0.02 4.80
N ASN A 85 9.86 -0.73 5.58
CA ASN A 85 9.38 -2.04 5.17
C ASN A 85 8.00 -2.37 5.74
N LYS A 86 7.83 -2.28 7.06
CA LYS A 86 6.62 -2.71 7.78
C LYS A 86 6.04 -1.54 8.55
N GLY A 87 4.92 -1.01 8.08
CA GLY A 87 4.32 0.18 8.66
C GLY A 87 2.93 -0.01 9.20
N VAL A 88 2.46 1.01 9.87
CA VAL A 88 1.11 1.09 10.41
C VAL A 88 0.50 2.46 10.12
N ASN A 89 -0.76 2.47 9.67
CA ASN A 89 -1.51 3.71 9.51
C ASN A 89 -1.97 4.22 10.88
N LEU A 90 -1.62 5.47 11.22
CA LEU A 90 -2.12 6.18 12.40
C LEU A 90 -3.48 6.84 12.07
N SER A 91 -4.45 6.02 11.65
CA SER A 91 -5.84 6.45 11.51
C SER A 91 -6.35 7.06 12.84
N TYR A 92 -7.34 7.91 12.80
CA TYR A 92 -7.93 8.55 13.99
C TYR A 92 -7.00 9.48 14.80
N TRP A 93 -5.85 9.89 14.26
CA TRP A 93 -5.01 10.88 14.93
C TRP A 93 -5.19 12.29 14.38
N MET A 94 -5.07 12.46 13.07
CA MET A 94 -5.18 13.74 12.37
C MET A 94 -6.29 13.72 11.30
N THR A 95 -7.27 12.84 11.48
CA THR A 95 -8.47 12.73 10.65
C THR A 95 -9.70 13.12 11.44
N GLU A 96 -10.79 13.50 10.74
CA GLU A 96 -12.07 13.89 11.34
C GLU A 96 -11.95 15.12 12.25
N ALA A 97 -11.80 16.28 11.65
CA ALA A 97 -11.55 17.58 12.27
C ALA A 97 -12.52 18.00 13.40
N ASP A 98 -13.69 17.39 13.48
CA ASP A 98 -14.70 17.65 14.50
C ASP A 98 -14.50 16.83 15.79
N ARG A 99 -13.55 15.92 15.81
CA ARG A 99 -13.30 15.01 16.93
C ARG A 99 -12.10 15.41 17.77
N ASN A 100 -12.11 14.97 19.01
CA ASN A 100 -11.01 15.25 19.95
C ASN A 100 -9.82 14.28 19.70
N TRP A 101 -9.31 14.29 18.47
CA TRP A 101 -8.22 13.44 18.00
C TRP A 101 -6.90 13.61 18.78
N LEU A 102 -6.67 14.79 19.38
CA LEU A 102 -5.45 15.11 20.11
C LEU A 102 -5.20 14.24 21.36
N GLY A 103 -6.25 13.63 21.91
CA GLY A 103 -6.13 12.79 23.09
C GLY A 103 -5.95 11.30 22.80
N MET A 104 -6.17 10.86 21.56
CA MET A 104 -6.19 9.43 21.22
C MET A 104 -4.80 8.86 20.97
N VAL A 105 -3.89 9.66 20.41
CA VAL A 105 -2.50 9.27 20.14
C VAL A 105 -1.55 10.26 20.81
N THR A 106 -0.65 9.75 21.63
CA THR A 106 0.32 10.57 22.36
C THR A 106 1.73 10.07 22.09
N LEU A 107 2.73 10.95 22.23
CA LEU A 107 4.15 10.59 22.10
C LEU A 107 4.57 9.39 22.97
N LYS A 108 3.86 9.14 24.08
CA LYS A 108 4.12 7.98 24.95
C LYS A 108 3.81 6.64 24.29
N GLN A 109 2.94 6.64 23.29
CA GLN A 109 2.47 5.42 22.62
C GLN A 109 3.35 5.05 21.41
N PHE A 110 4.04 6.01 20.79
CA PHE A 110 4.85 5.72 19.59
C PHE A 110 5.95 4.66 19.80
N PRO A 111 6.66 4.60 20.92
CA PRO A 111 7.65 3.54 21.15
C PRO A 111 7.04 2.12 21.11
N MET A 112 5.76 1.98 21.40
CA MET A 112 5.05 0.68 21.32
C MET A 112 5.12 0.10 19.92
N TRP A 113 4.90 0.90 18.89
CA TRP A 113 4.89 0.44 17.51
C TRP A 113 6.25 -0.10 17.08
N LYS A 114 7.33 0.60 17.47
CA LYS A 114 8.70 0.09 17.28
C LYS A 114 8.94 -1.20 18.05
N GLU A 115 8.49 -1.28 19.30
CA GLU A 115 8.58 -2.50 20.12
C GLU A 115 7.78 -3.65 19.52
N LEU A 116 6.65 -3.39 18.87
CA LEU A 116 5.84 -4.38 18.15
C LEU A 116 6.46 -4.81 16.80
N GLY A 117 7.51 -4.14 16.31
CA GLY A 117 8.28 -4.56 15.14
C GLY A 117 7.99 -3.78 13.87
N PHE A 118 7.32 -2.63 13.96
CA PHE A 118 7.12 -1.69 12.85
C PHE A 118 8.29 -0.71 12.75
N ASP A 119 8.57 -0.24 11.54
CA ASP A 119 9.68 0.67 11.23
C ASP A 119 9.23 2.02 10.68
N HIS A 120 7.96 2.15 10.33
CA HIS A 120 7.41 3.42 9.87
C HIS A 120 5.92 3.58 10.16
N PHE A 121 5.48 4.83 10.04
CA PHE A 121 4.09 5.23 10.11
C PHE A 121 3.64 5.86 8.79
N ARG A 122 2.43 5.56 8.34
CA ARG A 122 1.69 6.43 7.45
C ARG A 122 0.74 7.25 8.31
N VAL A 123 0.74 8.55 8.12
CA VAL A 123 -0.01 9.52 8.95
C VAL A 123 -1.07 10.17 8.08
N PRO A 124 -2.28 9.60 8.03
CA PRO A 124 -3.40 10.24 7.39
C PRO A 124 -3.74 11.56 8.08
N VAL A 125 -3.83 12.64 7.29
CA VAL A 125 -4.19 13.95 7.79
C VAL A 125 -5.29 14.57 6.93
N ASP A 126 -6.34 15.04 7.58
CA ASP A 126 -7.36 15.82 6.91
C ASP A 126 -6.95 17.30 6.85
N GLU A 127 -7.18 17.93 5.71
CA GLU A 127 -6.89 19.35 5.53
C GLU A 127 -7.44 20.21 6.68
N LEU A 128 -8.70 19.96 7.09
CA LEU A 128 -9.36 20.71 8.15
C LEU A 128 -8.79 20.45 9.57
N CYS A 129 -7.96 19.42 9.75
CA CYS A 129 -7.21 19.22 10.99
C CYS A 129 -5.95 20.08 11.03
N ILE A 130 -5.29 20.27 9.89
CA ILE A 130 -4.01 20.96 9.76
C ILE A 130 -4.20 22.46 9.47
N PHE A 131 -5.23 22.81 8.71
CA PHE A 131 -5.48 24.17 8.28
C PHE A 131 -6.86 24.66 8.73
N ASP A 132 -6.95 25.94 8.99
CA ASP A 132 -8.24 26.61 9.13
C ASP A 132 -8.87 26.89 7.73
N LYS A 133 -10.09 27.39 7.73
CA LYS A 133 -10.83 27.76 6.50
C LYS A 133 -10.16 28.84 5.64
N ASP A 134 -9.19 29.57 6.19
CA ASP A 134 -8.42 30.60 5.50
C ASP A 134 -7.03 30.07 5.08
N HIS A 135 -6.83 28.75 5.21
CA HIS A 135 -5.58 28.02 4.94
C HIS A 135 -4.38 28.49 5.79
N ASN A 136 -4.62 28.94 7.02
CA ASN A 136 -3.56 29.11 7.99
C ASN A 136 -3.39 27.81 8.77
N PHE A 137 -2.16 27.50 9.19
CA PHE A 137 -1.92 26.35 10.02
C PHE A 137 -2.69 26.41 11.33
N ASN A 138 -3.30 25.29 11.69
CA ASN A 138 -3.72 25.01 13.05
C ASN A 138 -2.46 24.79 13.89
N LYS A 139 -2.12 25.76 14.74
CA LYS A 139 -0.89 25.74 15.53
C LYS A 139 -0.72 24.48 16.36
N MET A 140 -1.80 23.92 16.86
CA MET A 140 -1.73 22.71 17.67
C MET A 140 -1.37 21.49 16.82
N ALA A 141 -1.92 21.39 15.61
CA ALA A 141 -1.60 20.32 14.67
C ALA A 141 -0.14 20.46 14.17
N GLU A 142 0.29 21.68 13.84
CA GLU A 142 1.65 22.00 13.44
C GLU A 142 2.65 21.57 14.53
N GLU A 143 2.46 22.03 15.77
CA GLU A 143 3.32 21.67 16.90
C GLU A 143 3.37 20.16 17.14
N LYS A 144 2.23 19.46 17.05
CA LYS A 144 2.16 18.03 17.24
C LYS A 144 2.86 17.24 16.12
N LEU A 145 2.78 17.68 14.89
CA LEU A 145 3.51 17.07 13.78
C LEU A 145 5.02 17.28 13.94
N HIS A 146 5.49 18.47 14.33
CA HIS A 146 6.89 18.70 14.62
C HIS A 146 7.41 17.84 15.78
N GLU A 147 6.66 17.73 16.88
CA GLU A 147 7.00 16.83 17.99
C GLU A 147 7.10 15.38 17.52
N PHE A 148 6.16 14.93 16.69
CA PHE A 148 6.13 13.56 16.17
C PHE A 148 7.29 13.30 15.20
N PHE A 149 7.56 14.20 14.26
CA PHE A 149 8.64 14.05 13.30
C PHE A 149 10.01 14.04 13.99
N THR A 150 10.22 14.93 14.96
CA THR A 150 11.42 14.92 15.80
C THR A 150 11.55 13.60 16.55
N TRP A 151 10.43 13.08 17.11
CA TRP A 151 10.46 11.77 17.75
C TRP A 151 10.85 10.65 16.77
N CYS A 152 10.35 10.68 15.53
CA CYS A 152 10.72 9.71 14.50
C CYS A 152 12.22 9.76 14.18
N GLU A 153 12.77 10.97 14.03
CA GLU A 153 14.20 11.20 13.80
C GLU A 153 15.06 10.66 14.94
N ASP A 154 14.72 10.98 16.18
CA ASP A 154 15.45 10.57 17.38
C ASP A 154 15.38 9.06 17.64
N ASN A 155 14.36 8.39 17.11
CA ASN A 155 14.12 6.97 17.35
C ASN A 155 14.33 6.08 16.10
N ASP A 156 14.91 6.61 15.03
CA ASP A 156 15.12 5.88 13.77
C ASP A 156 13.84 5.21 13.25
N MET A 157 12.74 5.95 13.28
CA MET A 157 11.46 5.61 12.68
C MET A 157 11.21 6.52 11.48
N ARG A 158 10.37 6.08 10.54
CA ARG A 158 9.99 6.89 9.38
C ARG A 158 8.53 7.29 9.50
N ALA A 159 8.21 8.43 8.89
CA ALA A 159 6.83 8.89 8.77
C ALA A 159 6.54 9.35 7.33
N ILE A 160 5.38 8.95 6.83
CA ILE A 160 4.82 9.36 5.55
C ILE A 160 3.62 10.23 5.87
N LEU A 161 3.74 11.54 5.66
CA LEU A 161 2.64 12.48 5.83
C LEU A 161 1.71 12.39 4.61
N ASP A 162 0.53 11.82 4.81
CA ASP A 162 -0.47 11.60 3.77
C ASP A 162 -1.58 12.65 3.85
N MET A 163 -1.77 13.45 2.80
CA MET A 163 -2.95 14.29 2.67
C MET A 163 -4.16 13.39 2.40
N HIS A 164 -4.94 13.09 3.44
CA HIS A 164 -5.96 12.04 3.39
C HIS A 164 -7.28 12.55 2.82
N THR A 165 -7.78 13.65 3.36
CA THR A 165 -9.04 14.25 2.92
C THR A 165 -8.87 15.75 2.74
N LEU A 166 -9.33 16.26 1.61
CA LEU A 166 -9.35 17.69 1.36
C LEU A 166 -10.63 18.34 1.93
N GLY A 167 -10.51 19.58 2.34
CA GLY A 167 -11.63 20.40 2.77
C GLY A 167 -12.43 20.96 1.59
N PRO A 168 -13.56 21.62 1.86
CA PRO A 168 -14.32 22.34 0.83
C PRO A 168 -13.51 23.53 0.31
N ARG A 169 -13.70 23.86 -0.96
CA ARG A 169 -13.09 25.07 -1.53
C ARG A 169 -13.48 26.33 -0.73
N LYS A 170 -12.60 27.31 -0.72
CA LYS A 170 -12.83 28.59 -0.04
C LYS A 170 -14.17 29.21 -0.43
N GLY A 171 -15.00 29.48 0.58
CA GLY A 171 -16.36 30.04 0.40
C GLY A 171 -17.46 29.02 0.10
N SER A 172 -17.18 27.72 0.21
CA SER A 172 -18.14 26.62 0.14
C SER A 172 -18.18 25.84 1.45
N ASP A 173 -19.36 25.39 1.85
CA ASP A 173 -19.51 24.47 2.99
C ASP A 173 -19.56 23.01 2.55
N LYS A 174 -19.35 22.74 1.25
CA LYS A 174 -19.40 21.40 0.68
C LYS A 174 -18.10 21.10 -0.04
N TYR A 175 -17.47 20.00 0.36
CA TYR A 175 -16.44 19.35 -0.41
C TYR A 175 -17.06 18.57 -1.57
N VAL A 176 -16.55 18.78 -2.76
CA VAL A 176 -16.90 18.01 -3.96
C VAL A 176 -15.59 17.56 -4.58
N GLU A 177 -15.21 16.34 -4.28
CA GLU A 177 -13.92 15.78 -4.70
C GLU A 177 -13.65 15.91 -6.20
N GLN A 178 -14.68 15.75 -7.03
CA GLN A 178 -14.57 15.85 -8.48
C GLN A 178 -14.19 17.26 -8.96
N GLU A 179 -14.42 18.30 -8.15
CA GLU A 179 -13.99 19.66 -8.48
C GLU A 179 -12.45 19.78 -8.54
N LEU A 180 -11.72 18.92 -7.85
CA LEU A 180 -10.25 18.88 -7.90
C LEU A 180 -9.75 18.50 -9.30
N TYR A 181 -10.47 17.63 -9.99
CA TYR A 181 -10.09 17.11 -11.30
C TYR A 181 -10.71 17.90 -12.46
N ASP A 182 -11.80 18.62 -12.22
CA ASP A 182 -12.51 19.37 -13.27
C ASP A 182 -11.81 20.71 -13.56
N PRO A 183 -11.33 20.93 -14.80
CA PRO A 183 -10.69 22.20 -15.21
C PRO A 183 -11.57 23.46 -15.04
N LYS A 184 -12.88 23.27 -14.81
CA LYS A 184 -13.79 24.40 -14.52
C LYS A 184 -13.58 24.98 -13.12
N TYR A 185 -12.89 24.27 -12.25
CA TYR A 185 -12.63 24.70 -10.88
C TYR A 185 -11.12 24.86 -10.63
N PRO A 186 -10.44 25.77 -11.35
CA PRO A 186 -8.99 25.93 -11.22
C PRO A 186 -8.56 26.34 -9.81
N GLU A 187 -9.46 26.95 -9.04
CA GLU A 187 -9.25 27.30 -7.64
C GLU A 187 -8.97 26.07 -6.76
N MET A 188 -9.60 24.93 -7.03
CA MET A 188 -9.35 23.70 -6.26
C MET A 188 -7.94 23.17 -6.50
N ARG A 189 -7.50 23.17 -7.76
CA ARG A 189 -6.13 22.80 -8.13
C ARG A 189 -5.10 23.74 -7.50
N ASN A 190 -5.34 25.06 -7.61
CA ASN A 190 -4.45 26.08 -7.04
C ASN A 190 -4.37 25.95 -5.51
N ASN A 191 -5.50 25.68 -4.84
CA ASN A 191 -5.53 25.46 -3.39
C ASN A 191 -4.71 24.22 -3.01
N PHE A 192 -4.83 23.13 -3.75
CA PHE A 192 -4.08 21.91 -3.48
C PHE A 192 -2.57 22.10 -3.65
N VAL A 193 -2.15 22.84 -4.69
CA VAL A 193 -0.75 23.24 -4.88
C VAL A 193 -0.26 24.15 -3.74
N ASP A 194 -1.08 25.11 -3.30
CA ASP A 194 -0.78 26.02 -2.18
C ASP A 194 -0.64 25.26 -0.85
N LEU A 195 -1.52 24.29 -0.59
CA LEU A 195 -1.41 23.41 0.59
C LEU A 195 -0.06 22.70 0.64
N TRP A 196 0.34 22.07 -0.46
CA TRP A 196 1.63 21.38 -0.52
C TRP A 196 2.82 22.32 -0.48
N THR A 197 2.68 23.53 -1.01
CA THR A 197 3.68 24.58 -0.87
C THR A 197 3.89 24.92 0.60
N LYS A 198 2.81 25.16 1.35
CA LYS A 198 2.86 25.48 2.79
C LYS A 198 3.39 24.33 3.63
N LEU A 199 2.89 23.08 3.38
CA LEU A 199 3.37 21.89 4.08
C LEU A 199 4.87 21.69 3.87
N THR A 200 5.33 21.88 2.62
CA THR A 200 6.75 21.73 2.31
C THR A 200 7.60 22.79 2.98
N GLU A 201 7.19 24.06 2.93
CA GLU A 201 7.91 25.16 3.62
C GLU A 201 8.01 24.91 5.12
N GLU A 202 6.95 24.43 5.77
CA GLU A 202 6.91 24.17 7.20
C GLU A 202 7.80 23.00 7.59
N PHE A 203 7.68 21.87 6.89
CA PHE A 203 8.33 20.63 7.30
C PHE A 203 9.66 20.30 6.58
N LYS A 204 10.16 21.19 5.71
CA LYS A 204 11.47 21.00 5.04
C LYS A 204 12.66 20.89 5.98
N CYS A 205 12.52 21.37 7.22
CA CYS A 205 13.57 21.29 8.25
C CYS A 205 13.79 19.86 8.75
N HIS A 206 12.85 18.94 8.53
CA HIS A 206 12.95 17.57 8.98
C HIS A 206 13.75 16.69 7.98
N SER A 207 14.37 15.66 8.52
CA SER A 207 15.29 14.77 7.80
C SER A 207 14.62 14.04 6.62
N HIS A 208 15.24 14.10 5.44
CA HIS A 208 14.80 13.36 4.25
C HIS A 208 14.88 11.83 4.41
N SER A 209 15.67 11.34 5.36
CA SER A 209 15.76 9.91 5.65
C SER A 209 14.67 9.40 6.60
N HIS A 210 13.89 10.30 7.21
CA HIS A 210 12.87 9.94 8.19
C HIS A 210 11.47 10.43 7.84
N ILE A 211 11.34 11.55 7.12
CA ILE A 211 10.05 12.15 6.81
C ILE A 211 9.86 12.20 5.28
N ALA A 212 8.74 11.70 4.83
CA ALA A 212 8.30 11.72 3.44
C ALA A 212 6.87 12.27 3.34
N PHE A 213 6.45 12.65 2.12
CA PHE A 213 5.11 13.15 1.84
C PHE A 213 4.38 12.20 0.90
N GLU A 214 3.07 12.04 1.08
CA GLU A 214 2.18 11.36 0.15
C GLU A 214 1.12 12.36 -0.33
N LEU A 215 1.02 12.53 -1.65
CA LEU A 215 0.32 13.67 -2.24
C LEU A 215 -1.16 13.71 -1.93
N LEU A 216 -1.86 12.59 -2.05
CA LEU A 216 -3.30 12.49 -1.79
C LEU A 216 -3.69 11.03 -1.58
N ASN A 217 -4.54 10.78 -0.60
CA ASN A 217 -5.16 9.48 -0.42
C ASN A 217 -6.21 9.23 -1.51
N GLU A 218 -6.16 8.05 -2.11
CA GLU A 218 -7.15 7.46 -3.02
C GLU A 218 -7.70 8.40 -4.11
N PRO A 219 -6.86 9.10 -4.88
CA PRO A 219 -7.35 9.96 -5.93
C PRO A 219 -8.14 9.15 -6.96
N HIS A 220 -9.33 9.65 -7.34
CA HIS A 220 -10.11 9.05 -8.41
C HIS A 220 -10.92 10.11 -9.15
N ASP A 221 -10.93 9.99 -10.46
CA ASP A 221 -11.73 10.84 -11.36
C ASP A 221 -12.81 9.97 -12.00
N TYR A 222 -14.07 10.34 -11.79
CA TYR A 222 -15.21 9.62 -12.38
C TYR A 222 -15.28 9.73 -13.91
N THR A 223 -14.54 10.68 -14.50
CA THR A 223 -14.43 10.81 -15.96
C THR A 223 -13.52 9.75 -16.58
N GLU A 224 -12.84 8.97 -15.76
CA GLU A 224 -11.80 8.00 -16.18
C GLU A 224 -10.66 8.63 -17.01
N ASP A 225 -10.54 9.96 -17.00
CA ASP A 225 -9.45 10.69 -17.64
C ASP A 225 -8.28 10.89 -16.68
N ALA A 226 -7.38 9.92 -16.65
CA ALA A 226 -6.20 9.97 -15.80
C ALA A 226 -5.34 11.23 -15.99
N SER A 227 -5.44 11.91 -17.13
CA SER A 227 -4.61 13.07 -17.44
C SER A 227 -4.86 14.27 -16.51
N ASN A 228 -6.05 14.39 -15.94
CA ASN A 228 -6.37 15.46 -14.98
C ASN A 228 -5.56 15.31 -13.70
N TRP A 229 -5.57 14.11 -13.11
CA TRP A 229 -4.79 13.82 -11.91
C TRP A 229 -3.28 13.86 -12.21
N GLN A 230 -2.83 13.24 -13.30
CA GLN A 230 -1.43 13.24 -13.72
C GLN A 230 -0.87 14.66 -13.87
N GLY A 231 -1.63 15.56 -14.49
CA GLY A 231 -1.24 16.97 -14.60
C GLY A 231 -1.11 17.64 -13.24
N LEU A 232 -2.07 17.43 -12.34
CA LEU A 232 -2.04 17.97 -10.99
C LEU A 232 -0.88 17.42 -10.16
N GLN A 233 -0.59 16.12 -10.26
CA GLN A 233 0.60 15.52 -9.64
C GLN A 233 1.89 16.26 -10.02
N LYS A 234 2.08 16.56 -11.31
CA LYS A 234 3.27 17.28 -11.78
C LYS A 234 3.33 18.72 -11.27
N GLU A 235 2.18 19.41 -11.20
CA GLU A 235 2.11 20.76 -10.64
C GLU A 235 2.54 20.77 -9.17
N VAL A 236 2.00 19.86 -8.35
CA VAL A 236 2.34 19.73 -6.93
C VAL A 236 3.81 19.33 -6.76
N LEU A 237 4.29 18.34 -7.50
CA LEU A 237 5.70 17.93 -7.46
C LEU A 237 6.63 19.08 -7.81
N THR A 238 6.27 19.89 -8.80
CA THR A 238 7.06 21.08 -9.18
C THR A 238 7.13 22.08 -8.02
N ALA A 239 6.03 22.32 -7.33
CA ALA A 239 6.00 23.19 -6.15
C ALA A 239 6.88 22.63 -5.02
N ILE A 240 6.73 21.35 -4.67
CA ILE A 240 7.55 20.70 -3.65
C ILE A 240 9.05 20.78 -4.01
N ARG A 241 9.42 20.43 -5.23
CA ARG A 241 10.83 20.42 -5.68
C ARG A 241 11.48 21.79 -5.72
N SER A 242 10.69 22.86 -5.89
CA SER A 242 11.19 24.24 -5.82
C SER A 242 11.62 24.67 -4.41
N ILE A 243 11.12 23.98 -3.38
CA ILE A 243 11.35 24.28 -1.97
C ILE A 243 12.25 23.24 -1.32
N ASP A 244 11.98 21.97 -1.57
CA ASP A 244 12.66 20.82 -0.98
C ASP A 244 12.96 19.77 -2.07
N PRO A 245 14.08 19.93 -2.79
CA PRO A 245 14.40 19.11 -3.96
C PRO A 245 14.68 17.64 -3.63
N ASP A 246 15.04 17.33 -2.39
CA ASP A 246 15.50 16.01 -1.97
C ASP A 246 14.45 15.21 -1.19
N ARG A 247 13.28 15.77 -0.90
CA ARG A 247 12.19 15.11 -0.17
C ARG A 247 11.70 13.87 -0.91
N VAL A 248 11.61 12.74 -0.22
CA VAL A 248 10.92 11.57 -0.76
C VAL A 248 9.42 11.86 -0.83
N VAL A 249 8.84 11.64 -2.01
CA VAL A 249 7.42 11.85 -2.25
C VAL A 249 6.76 10.56 -2.75
N PHE A 250 5.70 10.17 -2.08
CA PHE A 250 4.84 9.07 -2.45
C PHE A 250 3.76 9.61 -3.38
N VAL A 251 3.75 9.07 -4.59
CA VAL A 251 2.81 9.44 -5.65
C VAL A 251 1.75 8.35 -5.75
N PRO A 252 0.49 8.65 -5.42
CA PRO A 252 -0.57 7.65 -5.44
C PRO A 252 -0.93 7.24 -6.87
N SER A 253 -1.17 5.95 -7.07
CA SER A 253 -1.83 5.49 -8.28
C SER A 253 -3.28 5.98 -8.30
N MET A 254 -3.85 6.17 -9.49
CA MET A 254 -5.23 6.61 -9.66
C MET A 254 -6.24 5.51 -9.29
N GLY A 255 -7.54 5.85 -9.30
CA GLY A 255 -8.63 4.90 -9.15
C GLY A 255 -8.67 4.24 -7.78
N TRP A 256 -8.70 5.04 -6.70
CA TRP A 256 -8.61 4.59 -5.30
C TRP A 256 -7.31 3.84 -5.00
N GLN A 257 -6.21 4.28 -5.62
CA GLN A 257 -4.90 3.64 -5.51
C GLN A 257 -4.90 2.14 -5.90
N ASP A 258 -5.78 1.72 -6.82
CA ASP A 258 -5.81 0.35 -7.33
C ASP A 258 -4.47 0.03 -8.05
N PRO A 259 -3.81 -1.10 -7.74
CA PRO A 259 -2.50 -1.45 -8.30
C PRO A 259 -2.48 -1.54 -9.84
N LYS A 260 -3.60 -1.80 -10.49
CA LYS A 260 -3.69 -1.82 -11.97
C LYS A 260 -3.37 -0.47 -12.62
N TYR A 261 -3.43 0.63 -11.86
CA TYR A 261 -3.15 1.98 -12.34
C TYR A 261 -1.72 2.45 -12.06
N ILE A 262 -0.87 1.68 -11.38
CA ILE A 262 0.54 2.01 -11.13
C ILE A 262 1.27 2.42 -12.42
N LYS A 263 1.05 1.69 -13.50
CA LYS A 263 1.64 1.96 -14.82
C LYS A 263 1.30 3.31 -15.44
N TYR A 264 0.32 4.01 -14.89
CA TYR A 264 -0.10 5.35 -15.32
C TYR A 264 0.34 6.46 -14.36
N ALA A 265 1.11 6.12 -13.32
CA ALA A 265 1.66 7.15 -12.42
C ALA A 265 2.57 8.10 -13.21
N GLU A 266 2.42 9.39 -12.95
CA GLU A 266 3.18 10.44 -13.61
C GLU A 266 3.97 11.22 -12.55
N PHE A 267 5.20 11.59 -12.89
CA PHE A 267 6.09 12.37 -12.04
C PHE A 267 7.05 13.17 -12.92
N LEU A 268 7.90 13.99 -12.29
CA LEU A 268 8.87 14.80 -13.03
C LEU A 268 9.98 13.93 -13.61
N ASP A 269 10.37 14.21 -14.86
CA ASP A 269 11.43 13.49 -15.53
C ASP A 269 12.75 13.59 -14.74
N GLY A 270 13.38 12.43 -14.51
CA GLY A 270 14.63 12.36 -13.78
C GLY A 270 14.54 12.54 -12.27
N ASP A 271 13.34 12.74 -11.68
CA ASP A 271 13.17 12.83 -10.23
C ASP A 271 13.40 11.46 -9.56
N PRO A 272 14.50 11.29 -8.79
CA PRO A 272 14.82 9.99 -8.20
C PRO A 272 14.08 9.70 -6.91
N ASN A 273 13.49 10.73 -6.27
CA ASN A 273 12.94 10.66 -4.91
C ASN A 273 11.43 10.41 -4.93
N ILE A 274 10.98 9.51 -5.81
CA ILE A 274 9.58 9.13 -6.00
C ILE A 274 9.37 7.67 -5.62
N VAL A 275 8.35 7.41 -4.82
CA VAL A 275 7.76 6.09 -4.55
C VAL A 275 6.34 6.10 -5.09
N ILE A 276 5.94 5.07 -5.83
CA ILE A 276 4.55 4.94 -6.28
C ILE A 276 3.79 4.16 -5.21
N THR A 277 2.68 4.71 -4.70
CA THR A 277 1.89 4.05 -3.66
C THR A 277 0.55 3.57 -4.21
N PHE A 278 0.10 2.41 -3.71
CA PHE A 278 -1.17 1.79 -4.04
C PHE A 278 -1.83 1.18 -2.81
N HIS A 279 -3.14 0.89 -2.89
CA HIS A 279 -3.91 0.21 -1.85
C HIS A 279 -4.37 -1.16 -2.32
N TYR A 280 -4.57 -2.10 -1.39
CA TYR A 280 -5.02 -3.43 -1.76
C TYR A 280 -6.01 -4.01 -0.76
N TYR A 281 -7.26 -4.09 -1.19
CA TYR A 281 -8.37 -4.64 -0.42
C TYR A 281 -9.12 -5.77 -1.14
N LEU A 282 -8.54 -6.30 -2.25
CA LEU A 282 -9.21 -7.35 -2.98
C LEU A 282 -9.17 -8.71 -2.24
N PRO A 283 -10.25 -9.49 -2.29
CA PRO A 283 -11.54 -9.14 -2.89
C PRO A 283 -12.39 -8.32 -1.93
N MET A 284 -12.96 -7.22 -2.39
CA MET A 284 -13.64 -6.22 -1.55
C MET A 284 -14.76 -6.81 -0.69
N LEU A 285 -15.53 -7.79 -1.18
CA LEU A 285 -16.59 -8.43 -0.41
C LEU A 285 -16.08 -9.18 0.83
N LEU A 286 -14.85 -9.70 0.78
CA LEU A 286 -14.20 -10.33 1.92
C LEU A 286 -13.59 -9.27 2.84
N SER A 287 -12.71 -8.42 2.29
CA SER A 287 -11.96 -7.46 3.09
C SER A 287 -12.86 -6.47 3.82
N HIS A 288 -13.96 -6.06 3.22
CA HIS A 288 -14.96 -5.15 3.81
C HIS A 288 -16.23 -5.86 4.31
N TYR A 289 -16.15 -7.14 4.59
CA TYR A 289 -17.31 -7.93 5.00
C TYR A 289 -18.05 -7.27 6.17
N LYS A 290 -19.35 -6.98 5.94
CA LYS A 290 -20.26 -6.29 6.87
C LYS A 290 -19.80 -4.90 7.32
N MET A 291 -19.03 -4.20 6.52
CA MET A 291 -18.52 -2.85 6.81
C MET A 291 -18.81 -1.87 5.67
N LEU A 292 -18.85 -0.59 6.01
CA LEU A 292 -18.94 0.52 5.06
C LEU A 292 -20.05 0.29 3.99
N ALA A 293 -19.71 0.43 2.71
CA ALA A 293 -20.63 0.19 1.58
C ALA A 293 -21.06 -1.28 1.41
N TRP A 294 -20.45 -2.20 2.15
CA TRP A 294 -20.69 -3.65 2.10
C TRP A 294 -21.49 -4.19 3.30
N LYS A 295 -21.96 -3.30 4.17
CA LYS A 295 -22.68 -3.65 5.42
C LYS A 295 -24.01 -4.35 5.20
N ASP A 296 -24.62 -4.22 4.05
CA ASP A 296 -25.89 -4.85 3.68
C ASP A 296 -25.74 -6.32 3.28
N TYR A 297 -24.52 -6.79 2.94
CA TYR A 297 -24.28 -8.20 2.67
C TYR A 297 -24.17 -9.00 3.96
N GLN A 298 -25.10 -9.96 4.14
CA GLN A 298 -25.17 -10.82 5.33
C GLN A 298 -24.94 -12.31 5.01
N GLY A 299 -24.67 -12.64 3.73
CA GLY A 299 -24.35 -14.00 3.29
C GLY A 299 -22.96 -14.45 3.74
N LYS A 300 -22.52 -15.60 3.25
CA LYS A 300 -21.20 -16.14 3.60
C LYS A 300 -20.11 -15.62 2.68
N VAL A 301 -18.93 -15.40 3.25
CA VAL A 301 -17.69 -15.17 2.50
C VAL A 301 -16.71 -16.31 2.74
N GLN A 302 -15.78 -16.52 1.79
CA GLN A 302 -14.79 -17.58 1.88
C GLN A 302 -13.43 -17.12 1.34
N TYR A 303 -12.39 -17.51 2.06
CA TYR A 303 -11.00 -17.41 1.64
C TYR A 303 -10.16 -18.55 2.26
N PRO A 304 -9.29 -19.23 1.48
CA PRO A 304 -9.21 -19.16 0.00
C PRO A 304 -10.39 -19.88 -0.67
N GLY A 305 -10.67 -19.52 -1.93
CA GLY A 305 -11.71 -20.17 -2.72
C GLY A 305 -12.65 -19.21 -3.45
N ILE A 306 -13.86 -19.67 -3.72
CA ILE A 306 -14.92 -18.82 -4.28
C ILE A 306 -15.37 -17.85 -3.18
N VAL A 307 -15.25 -16.55 -3.44
CA VAL A 307 -15.46 -15.49 -2.40
C VAL A 307 -16.88 -15.52 -1.82
N MET A 308 -17.89 -15.76 -2.65
CA MET A 308 -19.28 -16.00 -2.25
C MET A 308 -19.63 -17.47 -2.57
N PRO A 309 -19.47 -18.41 -1.62
CA PRO A 309 -19.58 -19.84 -1.94
C PRO A 309 -21.02 -20.29 -2.22
N ASP A 310 -22.02 -19.66 -1.63
CA ASP A 310 -23.42 -20.07 -1.71
C ASP A 310 -24.13 -19.43 -2.92
N ALA A 311 -24.71 -20.27 -3.80
CA ALA A 311 -25.52 -19.78 -4.91
C ALA A 311 -26.82 -19.09 -4.45
N ALA A 312 -27.34 -19.47 -3.26
CA ALA A 312 -28.50 -18.81 -2.65
C ALA A 312 -28.17 -17.35 -2.29
N ASP A 313 -26.95 -17.08 -1.80
CA ASP A 313 -26.50 -15.72 -1.48
C ASP A 313 -26.37 -14.89 -2.78
N ALA A 314 -25.88 -15.47 -3.88
CA ALA A 314 -25.81 -14.78 -5.15
C ALA A 314 -27.20 -14.39 -5.71
N ALA A 315 -28.20 -15.20 -5.45
CA ALA A 315 -29.60 -14.89 -5.80
C ALA A 315 -30.22 -13.83 -4.86
N ALA A 316 -29.91 -13.89 -3.55
CA ALA A 316 -30.43 -12.95 -2.55
C ALA A 316 -29.76 -11.55 -2.64
N TYR A 317 -28.49 -11.51 -3.06
CA TYR A 317 -27.69 -10.29 -3.16
C TYR A 317 -27.14 -10.07 -4.57
N PRO A 318 -28.00 -9.79 -5.58
CA PRO A 318 -27.59 -9.72 -6.98
C PRO A 318 -26.52 -8.64 -7.26
N LYS A 319 -26.45 -7.58 -6.44
CA LYS A 319 -25.41 -6.53 -6.48
C LYS A 319 -24.00 -7.13 -6.32
N TYR A 320 -23.86 -8.24 -5.61
CA TYR A 320 -22.61 -8.90 -5.30
C TYR A 320 -22.42 -10.24 -6.00
N ALA A 321 -23.33 -10.61 -6.91
CA ALA A 321 -23.37 -11.94 -7.54
C ALA A 321 -22.09 -12.28 -8.33
N GLU A 322 -21.29 -11.31 -8.75
CA GLU A 322 -20.00 -11.52 -9.39
C GLU A 322 -19.02 -12.30 -8.52
N PHE A 323 -19.07 -12.11 -7.19
CA PHE A 323 -18.21 -12.79 -6.24
C PHE A 323 -18.48 -14.30 -6.12
N HIS A 324 -19.64 -14.76 -6.56
CA HIS A 324 -19.94 -16.20 -6.69
C HIS A 324 -19.15 -16.88 -7.82
N ARG A 325 -18.61 -16.10 -8.76
CA ARG A 325 -17.75 -16.56 -9.87
C ARG A 325 -16.30 -16.17 -9.70
N THR A 326 -15.98 -15.45 -8.60
CA THR A 326 -14.63 -14.97 -8.32
C THR A 326 -13.95 -15.93 -7.37
N THR A 327 -12.90 -16.60 -7.84
CA THR A 327 -11.99 -17.38 -7.00
C THR A 327 -10.83 -16.49 -6.57
N PHE A 328 -10.54 -16.49 -5.27
CA PHE A 328 -9.44 -15.72 -4.70
C PHE A 328 -8.59 -16.60 -3.80
N ASN A 329 -7.27 -16.49 -3.93
CA ASN A 329 -6.30 -17.33 -3.23
C ASN A 329 -4.90 -16.68 -3.25
N ALA A 330 -3.92 -17.34 -2.64
CA ALA A 330 -2.53 -16.91 -2.59
C ALA A 330 -1.92 -16.63 -3.98
N ASP A 331 -2.21 -17.47 -4.98
CA ASP A 331 -1.67 -17.30 -6.34
C ASP A 331 -2.19 -16.02 -7.00
N ARG A 332 -3.46 -15.67 -6.76
CA ARG A 332 -4.03 -14.41 -7.26
C ARG A 332 -3.36 -13.20 -6.61
N ILE A 333 -3.23 -13.20 -5.28
CA ILE A 333 -2.55 -12.13 -4.55
C ILE A 333 -1.09 -11.99 -5.02
N MET A 334 -0.39 -13.10 -5.14
CA MET A 334 0.99 -13.14 -5.65
C MET A 334 1.09 -12.55 -7.07
N GLY A 335 0.13 -12.87 -7.94
CA GLY A 335 0.07 -12.33 -9.30
C GLY A 335 -0.13 -10.82 -9.32
N ASP A 336 -1.03 -10.30 -8.49
CA ASP A 336 -1.33 -8.87 -8.39
C ASP A 336 -0.10 -8.10 -7.83
N MET A 337 0.58 -8.61 -6.80
CA MET A 337 1.80 -8.00 -6.24
C MET A 337 2.97 -8.03 -7.22
N ARG A 338 3.10 -9.12 -7.98
CA ARG A 338 4.10 -9.20 -9.05
C ARG A 338 3.86 -8.17 -10.14
N MET A 339 2.61 -7.98 -10.55
CA MET A 339 2.24 -6.96 -11.53
C MET A 339 2.61 -5.55 -10.99
N ALA A 340 2.22 -5.23 -9.75
CA ALA A 340 2.54 -3.96 -9.13
C ALA A 340 4.05 -3.69 -9.10
N SER A 341 4.85 -4.67 -8.65
CA SER A 341 6.31 -4.57 -8.63
C SER A 341 6.91 -4.41 -10.03
N ALA A 342 6.38 -5.14 -11.04
CA ALA A 342 6.85 -5.05 -12.41
C ALA A 342 6.54 -3.68 -13.04
N ASP A 343 5.36 -3.13 -12.80
CA ASP A 343 4.99 -1.80 -13.30
C ASP A 343 5.87 -0.71 -12.69
N GLY A 344 6.12 -0.75 -11.38
CA GLY A 344 7.09 0.14 -10.74
C GLY A 344 8.50 -0.01 -11.33
N ALA A 345 8.95 -1.25 -11.49
CA ALA A 345 10.23 -1.57 -12.07
C ALA A 345 10.43 -1.02 -13.50
N ASN A 346 9.39 -1.09 -14.33
CA ASN A 346 9.41 -0.55 -15.68
C ASN A 346 9.61 0.97 -15.70
N MET A 347 9.17 1.66 -14.67
CA MET A 347 9.36 3.09 -14.46
C MET A 347 10.63 3.42 -13.66
N ASN A 348 11.39 2.40 -13.25
CA ASN A 348 12.55 2.52 -12.35
C ASN A 348 12.18 3.20 -11.02
N ARG A 349 11.06 2.80 -10.44
CA ARG A 349 10.55 3.31 -9.16
C ARG A 349 10.15 2.17 -8.23
N MET A 350 10.37 2.41 -6.94
CA MET A 350 9.82 1.59 -5.88
C MET A 350 8.30 1.70 -5.86
N VAL A 351 7.62 0.62 -5.48
CA VAL A 351 6.20 0.67 -5.16
C VAL A 351 5.98 0.37 -3.68
N HIS A 352 4.94 0.92 -3.11
CA HIS A 352 4.55 0.78 -1.72
C HIS A 352 3.05 0.44 -1.63
N CYS A 353 2.69 -0.51 -0.79
CA CYS A 353 1.29 -0.76 -0.45
C CYS A 353 0.92 0.10 0.77
N GLY A 354 0.31 1.28 0.52
CA GLY A 354 -0.02 2.27 1.56
C GLY A 354 -1.13 1.83 2.50
N GLU A 355 -2.04 0.97 2.00
CA GLU A 355 -3.09 0.39 2.80
C GLU A 355 -3.42 -1.02 2.34
N PHE A 356 -3.65 -1.90 3.30
CA PHE A 356 -4.30 -3.19 3.13
C PHE A 356 -4.92 -3.62 4.45
N GLY A 357 -6.02 -4.36 4.37
CA GLY A 357 -6.73 -4.78 5.58
C GLY A 357 -7.84 -5.78 5.28
N CYS A 358 -8.29 -6.49 6.30
CA CYS A 358 -9.41 -7.41 6.23
C CYS A 358 -10.25 -7.33 7.50
N SER A 359 -11.57 -7.19 7.31
CA SER A 359 -12.57 -6.97 8.35
C SER A 359 -12.52 -8.01 9.46
N LYS A 360 -12.61 -7.56 10.70
CA LYS A 360 -12.81 -8.41 11.90
C LYS A 360 -14.10 -9.22 11.87
N ASN A 361 -15.04 -8.92 10.98
CA ASN A 361 -16.28 -9.69 10.81
C ASN A 361 -16.07 -10.97 9.99
N VAL A 362 -14.91 -11.15 9.35
CA VAL A 362 -14.51 -12.39 8.70
C VAL A 362 -14.04 -13.39 9.74
N ASP A 363 -14.34 -14.67 9.53
CA ASP A 363 -13.82 -15.75 10.37
C ASP A 363 -12.29 -15.66 10.52
N ASP A 364 -11.79 -15.75 11.73
CA ASP A 364 -10.36 -15.51 12.03
C ASP A 364 -9.43 -16.39 11.21
N THR A 365 -9.77 -17.66 10.97
CA THR A 365 -8.95 -18.57 10.16
C THR A 365 -8.78 -18.04 8.74
N GLN A 366 -9.85 -17.54 8.14
CA GLN A 366 -9.84 -16.99 6.78
C GLN A 366 -9.15 -15.62 6.73
N ARG A 367 -9.41 -14.79 7.74
CA ARG A 367 -8.79 -13.47 7.89
C ARG A 367 -7.27 -13.58 8.01
N LEU A 368 -6.79 -14.43 8.91
CA LEU A 368 -5.36 -14.67 9.11
C LEU A 368 -4.70 -15.30 7.87
N ALA A 369 -5.39 -16.22 7.18
CA ALA A 369 -4.90 -16.78 5.92
C ALA A 369 -4.72 -15.69 4.86
N TRP A 370 -5.68 -14.77 4.71
CA TRP A 370 -5.58 -13.66 3.77
C TRP A 370 -4.40 -12.73 4.10
N PHE A 371 -4.24 -12.33 5.36
CA PHE A 371 -3.10 -11.50 5.79
C PHE A 371 -1.76 -12.19 5.56
N ASN A 372 -1.66 -13.48 5.88
CA ASN A 372 -0.45 -14.26 5.66
C ASN A 372 -0.06 -14.30 4.17
N ASP A 373 -1.01 -14.51 3.29
CA ASP A 373 -0.77 -14.54 1.85
C ASP A 373 -0.42 -13.14 1.30
N MET A 374 -1.04 -12.09 1.83
CA MET A 374 -0.69 -10.70 1.51
C MET A 374 0.75 -10.36 1.90
N VAL A 375 1.10 -10.59 3.17
CA VAL A 375 2.45 -10.27 3.66
C VAL A 375 3.52 -11.07 2.92
N LYS A 376 3.28 -12.36 2.68
CA LYS A 376 4.18 -13.20 1.88
C LYS A 376 4.34 -12.69 0.46
N ALA A 377 3.25 -12.30 -0.18
CA ALA A 377 3.30 -11.81 -1.55
C ALA A 377 4.03 -10.46 -1.66
N MET A 378 3.79 -9.54 -0.73
CA MET A 378 4.50 -8.26 -0.69
C MET A 378 6.00 -8.45 -0.43
N ASN A 379 6.37 -9.24 0.56
CA ASN A 379 7.77 -9.53 0.87
C ASN A 379 8.48 -10.21 -0.31
N ALA A 380 7.82 -11.19 -0.96
CA ALA A 380 8.37 -11.89 -2.13
C ALA A 380 8.61 -10.96 -3.33
N ASN A 381 7.90 -9.87 -3.44
CA ASN A 381 8.03 -8.88 -4.52
C ASN A 381 8.75 -7.60 -4.08
N GLY A 382 9.33 -7.57 -2.87
CA GLY A 382 10.07 -6.43 -2.34
C GLY A 382 9.21 -5.16 -2.20
N ILE A 383 7.95 -5.31 -1.82
CA ILE A 383 6.99 -4.22 -1.65
C ILE A 383 6.88 -3.89 -0.17
N PRO A 384 7.40 -2.75 0.29
CA PRO A 384 7.09 -2.24 1.63
C PRO A 384 5.60 -1.96 1.76
N TRP A 385 5.10 -2.05 2.99
CA TRP A 385 3.67 -1.93 3.21
C TRP A 385 3.29 -1.27 4.54
N THR A 386 2.09 -0.72 4.59
CA THR A 386 1.48 -0.14 5.79
C THR A 386 0.10 -0.74 6.00
N ILE A 387 -0.11 -1.43 7.13
CA ILE A 387 -1.42 -2.01 7.44
C ILE A 387 -2.45 -0.90 7.74
N TRP A 388 -3.65 -1.03 7.23
CA TRP A 388 -4.81 -0.32 7.68
C TRP A 388 -5.57 -1.21 8.68
N GLU A 389 -5.51 -0.98 10.01
CA GLU A 389 -5.02 0.23 10.65
C GLU A 389 -4.43 -0.07 12.06
N ALA A 390 -3.89 0.96 12.69
CA ALA A 390 -3.20 0.84 13.96
C ALA A 390 -4.09 0.36 15.10
N LEU A 391 -5.17 1.07 15.38
CA LEU A 391 -5.89 0.98 16.63
C LEU A 391 -7.40 1.10 16.42
N ASP A 392 -8.13 0.18 17.05
CA ASP A 392 -9.58 0.21 17.30
C ASP A 392 -10.53 0.32 16.10
N GLY A 393 -10.02 0.22 14.88
CA GLY A 393 -10.87 0.14 13.69
C GLY A 393 -11.33 -1.27 13.35
N GLY A 394 -12.17 -1.37 12.33
CA GLY A 394 -12.71 -2.65 11.87
C GLY A 394 -11.68 -3.57 11.23
N PHE A 395 -10.49 -3.07 10.91
CA PHE A 395 -9.37 -3.79 10.31
C PHE A 395 -8.18 -3.99 11.27
N SER A 396 -8.13 -3.23 12.36
CA SER A 396 -6.97 -3.16 13.26
C SER A 396 -6.66 -4.50 13.94
N PHE A 397 -5.42 -4.67 14.36
CA PHE A 397 -4.98 -5.80 15.18
C PHE A 397 -4.90 -5.45 16.68
N ILE A 398 -5.06 -4.18 17.05
CA ILE A 398 -5.30 -3.76 18.43
C ILE A 398 -6.75 -3.31 18.53
N SER A 399 -7.50 -3.95 19.42
CA SER A 399 -8.93 -3.73 19.62
C SER A 399 -9.23 -3.19 20.99
N MET A 400 -10.19 -2.28 21.08
CA MET A 400 -10.77 -1.85 22.34
C MET A 400 -12.10 -2.57 22.57
N ASP A 401 -12.29 -3.07 23.78
CA ASP A 401 -13.60 -3.50 24.26
C ASP A 401 -14.38 -2.25 24.71
N TRP A 402 -15.42 -1.89 23.97
CA TRP A 402 -16.21 -0.67 24.21
C TRP A 402 -17.02 -0.71 25.51
N ASP A 403 -17.26 -1.90 26.09
CA ASP A 403 -18.03 -2.05 27.33
C ASP A 403 -17.21 -1.64 28.56
N ASP A 404 -15.93 -1.97 28.57
CA ASP A 404 -15.05 -1.72 29.72
C ASP A 404 -13.81 -0.84 29.40
N GLY A 405 -13.59 -0.50 28.13
CA GLY A 405 -12.47 0.32 27.67
C GLY A 405 -11.11 -0.38 27.76
N THR A 406 -11.08 -1.71 27.76
CA THR A 406 -9.84 -2.48 27.78
C THR A 406 -9.36 -2.80 26.37
N TYR A 407 -8.03 -2.86 26.22
CA TYR A 407 -7.35 -3.12 24.93
C TYR A 407 -6.77 -4.53 24.91
N SER A 408 -6.73 -5.10 23.71
CA SER A 408 -6.08 -6.37 23.42
C SER A 408 -5.37 -6.35 22.06
N ILE A 409 -4.30 -7.15 21.93
CA ILE A 409 -3.59 -7.36 20.67
C ILE A 409 -3.98 -8.73 20.12
N ASP A 410 -4.34 -8.77 18.83
CA ASP A 410 -4.39 -10.01 18.04
C ASP A 410 -2.96 -10.47 17.79
N THR A 411 -2.48 -11.39 18.65
CA THR A 411 -1.07 -11.83 18.63
C THR A 411 -0.74 -12.67 17.42
N ASP A 412 -1.71 -13.42 16.86
CA ASP A 412 -1.52 -14.23 15.67
C ASP A 412 -1.35 -13.34 14.43
N LEU A 413 -2.17 -12.28 14.33
CA LEU A 413 -2.03 -11.30 13.27
C LEU A 413 -0.73 -10.50 13.42
N LEU A 414 -0.35 -10.10 14.63
CA LEU A 414 0.92 -9.41 14.88
C LEU A 414 2.11 -10.26 14.43
N GLU A 415 2.09 -11.56 14.71
CA GLU A 415 3.15 -12.47 14.27
C GLU A 415 3.23 -12.54 12.73
N ILE A 416 2.11 -12.62 12.05
CA ILE A 416 2.05 -12.57 10.57
C ILE A 416 2.66 -11.26 10.04
N LEU A 417 2.28 -10.13 10.63
CA LEU A 417 2.71 -8.80 10.18
C LEU A 417 4.21 -8.57 10.43
N THR A 418 4.69 -8.88 11.62
CA THR A 418 6.02 -8.44 12.05
C THR A 418 7.03 -9.57 12.25
N GLY A 419 6.56 -10.80 12.33
CA GLY A 419 7.37 -11.96 12.74
C GLY A 419 7.57 -12.06 14.26
N LYS A 420 6.92 -11.18 15.04
CA LYS A 420 7.06 -11.14 16.49
C LYS A 420 5.99 -11.96 17.17
N SER A 421 6.39 -13.11 17.71
CA SER A 421 5.50 -13.98 18.48
C SER A 421 5.41 -13.50 19.91
N LEU A 422 4.22 -13.23 20.40
CA LEU A 422 3.94 -12.81 21.78
C LEU A 422 2.88 -13.72 22.39
N SER A 423 3.08 -14.08 23.65
CA SER A 423 1.96 -14.62 24.46
C SER A 423 0.96 -13.50 24.82
N ALA A 424 -0.27 -13.86 25.13
CA ALA A 424 -1.29 -12.89 25.59
C ALA A 424 -0.81 -12.07 26.80
N GLY A 425 -0.06 -12.68 27.71
CA GLY A 425 0.53 -11.97 28.86
C GLY A 425 1.54 -10.90 28.44
N GLN A 426 2.46 -11.24 27.54
CA GLN A 426 3.43 -10.27 26.99
C GLN A 426 2.76 -9.13 26.23
N ALA A 427 1.73 -9.44 25.45
CA ALA A 427 0.92 -8.42 24.78
C ALA A 427 0.26 -7.45 25.77
N SER A 428 -0.32 -7.98 26.86
CA SER A 428 -0.89 -7.17 27.93
C SER A 428 0.13 -6.33 28.68
N GLU A 429 1.33 -6.85 28.92
CA GLU A 429 2.45 -6.11 29.53
C GLU A 429 2.88 -4.93 28.64
N ILE A 430 2.99 -5.13 27.31
CA ILE A 430 3.32 -4.07 26.38
C ILE A 430 2.23 -3.00 26.39
N LEU A 431 0.97 -3.36 26.27
CA LEU A 431 -0.14 -2.40 26.30
C LEU A 431 -0.14 -1.59 27.61
N THR A 432 0.01 -2.25 28.76
CA THR A 432 0.08 -1.60 30.08
C THR A 432 1.25 -0.63 30.17
N LYS A 433 2.45 -1.02 29.70
CA LYS A 433 3.65 -0.19 29.68
C LYS A 433 3.40 1.14 28.95
N TYR A 434 2.61 1.12 27.90
CA TYR A 434 2.31 2.31 27.11
C TYR A 434 0.98 3.00 27.47
N GLY A 435 0.39 2.63 28.59
CA GLY A 435 -0.74 3.34 29.20
C GLY A 435 -2.12 2.89 28.74
N TYR A 436 -2.21 1.77 28.05
CA TYR A 436 -3.49 1.18 27.71
C TYR A 436 -4.04 0.34 28.88
N LYS A 437 -5.34 0.43 29.10
CA LYS A 437 -6.03 -0.41 30.06
C LYS A 437 -6.19 -1.82 29.47
N VAL A 438 -5.79 -2.85 30.19
CA VAL A 438 -5.96 -4.25 29.81
C VAL A 438 -6.84 -4.99 30.81
N LYS A 439 -7.40 -6.15 30.38
CA LYS A 439 -8.20 -7.01 31.31
C LYS A 439 -7.34 -7.65 32.37
#